data_d90d15118fc84211027372596992bc09
#
_entry.id   d90d15118fc84211027372596992bc09
#
_cell.length_a   1.000
_cell.length_b   1.000
_cell.length_c   1.000
_cell.angle_alpha   90.00
_cell.angle_beta   90.00
_cell.angle_gamma   90.00
#
_symmetry.space_group_name_H-M   'P 1'
#
loop_
_entity.id
_entity.type
_entity.pdbx_description
1 polymer ?
#
loop_
_entity_poly.entity_id
_entity_poly.type
_entity_poly.pdbx_seq_one_letter_code
_entity_poly.pdbx_strand_id
1 'polypeptide(L)'
;MEKRWEEEKILFSETPRHPRWKDESFSTALDGLIGAISILFDKAMLPVEGLSSVSVKTWKQVQDIVVATEERLESQCGRLMGRLDLLIKDLEDEVNDSLIVADLKTGKPPEEELSENVSRQLLFYRDLMKQNVPEEQALRAEGWYSSNKSVYRTEGPTILEEAIRAWEMMKLTETPFHATPSEESCSFCEWKAWCPSWWKAKYDGELSHEGMFRDEVVRMVRFDQESGAALFERTTPIGDEGELRGSDHRFGALLKGTSLEKIRQMDQVELDGYLFLGSIMIGSKTARMGDWSEILPWSPLLQSVRN
;
A
#
# COMPACT_ATOMS: atom_id res chain seq x y z
N MET A 1 16.98 -3.56 15.26
CA MET A 1 16.38 -2.97 14.05
C MET A 1 17.14 -3.35 12.79
N GLU A 2 18.47 -3.22 12.73
CA GLU A 2 19.28 -3.55 11.54
C GLU A 2 18.99 -4.93 10.94
N LYS A 3 18.99 -5.98 11.78
CA LYS A 3 18.66 -7.34 11.34
C LYS A 3 17.29 -7.41 10.64
N ARG A 4 16.27 -6.78 11.22
CA ARG A 4 14.92 -6.79 10.66
C ARG A 4 14.84 -5.99 9.36
N TRP A 5 15.61 -4.90 9.26
CA TRP A 5 15.72 -4.12 8.04
C TRP A 5 16.24 -4.93 6.86
N GLU A 6 17.29 -5.73 7.09
CA GLU A 6 17.85 -6.60 6.05
C GLU A 6 16.87 -7.73 5.65
N GLU A 7 16.14 -8.30 6.62
CA GLU A 7 15.08 -9.28 6.34
C GLU A 7 13.99 -8.69 5.44
N GLU A 8 13.49 -7.50 5.76
CA GLU A 8 12.48 -6.81 4.97
C GLU A 8 12.99 -6.40 3.59
N LYS A 9 14.25 -6.02 3.46
CA LYS A 9 14.89 -5.71 2.17
C LYS A 9 14.88 -6.92 1.22
N ILE A 10 15.11 -8.11 1.74
CA ILE A 10 15.05 -9.35 0.96
C ILE A 10 13.60 -9.59 0.49
N LEU A 11 12.63 -9.54 1.39
CA LEU A 11 11.21 -9.73 1.06
C LEU A 11 10.73 -8.69 0.05
N PHE A 12 11.13 -7.44 0.21
CA PHE A 12 10.79 -6.36 -0.71
C PHE A 12 11.33 -6.60 -2.11
N SER A 13 12.54 -7.17 -2.24
CA SER A 13 13.14 -7.47 -3.54
C SER A 13 12.36 -8.52 -4.35
N GLU A 14 11.58 -9.36 -3.67
CA GLU A 14 10.71 -10.38 -4.27
C GLU A 14 9.35 -9.83 -4.70
N THR A 15 9.00 -8.60 -4.29
CA THR A 15 7.69 -8.01 -4.57
C THR A 15 7.66 -7.39 -5.97
N PRO A 16 6.72 -7.77 -6.85
CA PRO A 16 6.58 -7.18 -8.18
C PRO A 16 6.23 -5.69 -8.08
N ARG A 17 6.66 -4.93 -9.07
CA ARG A 17 6.28 -3.52 -9.25
C ARG A 17 6.68 -2.56 -8.14
N HIS A 18 7.60 -2.91 -7.27
CA HIS A 18 8.09 -1.95 -6.30
C HIS A 18 9.27 -1.14 -6.82
N PRO A 19 9.30 0.16 -6.50
CA PRO A 19 10.49 0.96 -6.72
C PRO A 19 11.66 0.37 -5.92
N ARG A 20 12.85 0.87 -6.17
CA ARG A 20 14.05 0.40 -5.45
C ARG A 20 13.88 0.54 -3.94
N TRP A 21 14.39 -0.45 -3.22
CA TRP A 21 14.66 -0.31 -1.80
C TRP A 21 15.58 0.88 -1.55
N LYS A 22 15.22 1.70 -0.57
CA LYS A 22 15.97 2.91 -0.22
C LYS A 22 16.65 2.74 1.12
N ASP A 23 17.92 2.40 1.11
CA ASP A 23 18.70 2.23 2.36
C ASP A 23 18.75 3.53 3.18
N GLU A 24 18.68 4.70 2.56
CA GLU A 24 18.58 5.99 3.23
C GLU A 24 17.29 6.15 4.08
N SER A 25 16.28 5.36 3.81
CA SER A 25 15.04 5.36 4.61
C SER A 25 15.19 4.70 5.98
N PHE A 26 16.33 4.03 6.24
CA PHE A 26 16.59 3.40 7.54
C PHE A 26 16.57 4.40 8.70
N SER A 27 17.18 5.57 8.52
CA SER A 27 17.17 6.63 9.56
C SER A 27 15.76 7.11 9.85
N THR A 28 14.94 7.32 8.82
CA THR A 28 13.54 7.73 8.96
C THR A 28 12.72 6.67 9.69
N ALA A 29 12.94 5.40 9.37
CA ALA A 29 12.28 4.28 10.04
C ALA A 29 12.71 4.16 11.52
N LEU A 30 13.99 4.42 11.82
CA LEU A 30 14.50 4.46 13.19
C LEU A 30 13.89 5.62 13.99
N ASP A 31 13.82 6.80 13.40
CA ASP A 31 13.19 7.98 14.03
C ASP A 31 11.70 7.71 14.29
N GLY A 32 11.01 7.06 13.35
CA GLY A 32 9.63 6.62 13.52
C GLY A 32 9.46 5.64 14.69
N LEU A 33 10.35 4.65 14.82
CA LEU A 33 10.34 3.73 15.95
C LEU A 33 10.55 4.46 17.29
N ILE A 34 11.50 5.40 17.33
CA ILE A 34 11.76 6.22 18.51
C ILE A 34 10.52 7.06 18.86
N GLY A 35 9.85 7.61 17.84
CA GLY A 35 8.62 8.37 18.01
C GLY A 35 7.49 7.53 18.60
N ALA A 36 7.26 6.33 18.07
CA ALA A 36 6.25 5.40 18.60
C ALA A 36 6.52 5.00 20.06
N ILE A 37 7.79 4.71 20.39
CA ILE A 37 8.21 4.41 21.77
C ILE A 37 7.98 5.65 22.66
N SER A 38 8.26 6.87 22.19
CA SER A 38 8.00 8.08 22.97
C SER A 38 6.52 8.24 23.32
N ILE A 39 5.61 8.03 22.33
CA ILE A 39 4.16 8.05 22.60
C ILE A 39 3.77 7.02 23.66
N LEU A 40 4.34 5.82 23.57
CA LEU A 40 4.05 4.75 24.52
C LEU A 40 4.51 5.13 25.95
N PHE A 41 5.64 5.83 26.12
CA PHE A 41 6.07 6.36 27.41
C PHE A 41 5.12 7.44 27.93
N ASP A 42 4.65 8.33 27.06
CA ASP A 42 3.68 9.37 27.44
C ASP A 42 2.37 8.72 27.91
N LYS A 43 1.88 7.70 27.21
CA LYS A 43 0.70 6.92 27.63
C LYS A 43 0.88 6.14 28.93
N ALA A 44 2.11 5.72 29.24
CA ALA A 44 2.44 5.12 30.50
C ALA A 44 2.61 6.16 31.63
N MET A 45 2.40 7.45 31.35
CA MET A 45 2.61 8.56 32.30
C MET A 45 4.04 8.60 32.87
N LEU A 46 5.02 8.18 32.08
CA LEU A 46 6.42 8.09 32.45
C LEU A 46 7.23 9.15 31.65
N PRO A 47 7.49 10.32 32.21
CA PRO A 47 8.27 11.32 31.49
C PRO A 47 9.71 10.85 31.31
N VAL A 48 10.16 10.76 30.07
CA VAL A 48 11.54 10.43 29.70
C VAL A 48 12.11 11.54 28.81
N GLU A 49 13.26 12.07 29.17
CA GLU A 49 13.96 13.09 28.36
C GLU A 49 14.54 12.49 27.07
N GLY A 50 14.73 11.19 27.01
CA GLY A 50 15.22 10.46 25.84
C GLY A 50 15.44 8.97 26.13
N LEU A 51 15.62 8.16 25.09
CA LEU A 51 15.78 6.71 25.24
C LEU A 51 17.00 6.32 26.07
N SER A 52 18.05 7.14 26.12
CA SER A 52 19.24 6.90 26.94
C SER A 52 18.96 6.97 28.45
N SER A 53 17.87 7.62 28.86
CA SER A 53 17.46 7.73 30.26
C SER A 53 16.55 6.56 30.70
N VAL A 54 16.16 5.69 29.77
CA VAL A 54 15.23 4.58 30.03
C VAL A 54 15.95 3.46 30.81
N SER A 55 15.54 3.22 32.05
CA SER A 55 16.00 2.09 32.82
C SER A 55 15.20 0.81 32.53
N VAL A 56 15.74 -0.35 32.88
CA VAL A 56 15.00 -1.62 32.79
C VAL A 56 13.71 -1.57 33.61
N LYS A 57 13.73 -0.87 34.76
CA LYS A 57 12.54 -0.70 35.61
C LYS A 57 11.47 0.13 34.87
N THR A 58 11.86 1.24 34.29
CA THR A 58 10.97 2.11 33.52
C THR A 58 10.37 1.36 32.31
N TRP A 59 11.19 0.58 31.61
CA TRP A 59 10.72 -0.24 30.52
C TRP A 59 9.68 -1.29 30.92
N LYS A 60 9.87 -1.94 32.08
CA LYS A 60 8.88 -2.88 32.63
C LYS A 60 7.55 -2.19 32.93
N GLN A 61 7.57 -0.99 33.49
CA GLN A 61 6.34 -0.23 33.73
C GLN A 61 5.58 0.09 32.45
N VAL A 62 6.29 0.40 31.36
CA VAL A 62 5.67 0.55 30.05
C VAL A 62 5.08 -0.76 29.55
N GLN A 63 5.77 -1.88 29.75
CA GLN A 63 5.25 -3.19 29.37
C GLN A 63 3.96 -3.57 30.15
N ASP A 64 3.80 -3.09 31.37
CA ASP A 64 2.63 -3.39 32.22
C ASP A 64 1.33 -2.75 31.70
N ILE A 65 1.41 -1.69 30.89
CA ILE A 65 0.24 -1.11 30.23
C ILE A 65 -0.08 -1.78 28.88
N VAL A 66 0.85 -2.49 28.28
CA VAL A 66 0.64 -3.17 27.00
C VAL A 66 -0.14 -4.45 27.23
N VAL A 67 -1.32 -4.54 26.62
CA VAL A 67 -2.21 -5.71 26.71
C VAL A 67 -1.93 -6.68 25.57
N ALA A 68 -1.80 -6.17 24.35
CA ALA A 68 -1.50 -6.97 23.17
C ALA A 68 -0.74 -6.14 22.13
N THR A 69 0.04 -6.82 21.29
CA THR A 69 0.71 -6.26 20.12
C THR A 69 0.48 -7.17 18.91
N GLU A 70 0.22 -6.58 17.75
CA GLU A 70 0.02 -7.34 16.50
C GLU A 70 -1.05 -8.44 16.64
N GLU A 71 -2.07 -8.19 17.46
CA GLU A 71 -3.11 -9.16 17.76
C GLU A 71 -4.10 -9.29 16.61
N ARG A 72 -4.40 -10.53 16.26
CA ARG A 72 -5.43 -10.85 15.27
C ARG A 72 -6.81 -10.76 15.92
N LEU A 73 -7.64 -9.89 15.40
CA LEU A 73 -9.04 -9.75 15.77
C LEU A 73 -9.92 -10.41 14.73
N GLU A 74 -10.96 -11.09 15.19
CA GLU A 74 -11.95 -11.70 14.31
C GLU A 74 -13.36 -11.36 14.82
N SER A 75 -14.27 -11.04 13.92
CA SER A 75 -15.66 -10.81 14.27
C SER A 75 -16.34 -12.11 14.70
N GLN A 76 -17.35 -12.03 15.56
CA GLN A 76 -18.12 -13.20 16.02
C GLN A 76 -18.75 -13.98 14.86
N CYS A 77 -19.03 -13.35 13.73
CA CYS A 77 -19.56 -14.04 12.53
C CYS A 77 -18.45 -14.66 11.67
N GLY A 78 -17.17 -14.51 11.99
CA GLY A 78 -16.03 -15.05 11.24
C GLY A 78 -15.80 -14.41 9.86
N ARG A 79 -16.54 -13.34 9.51
CA ARG A 79 -16.46 -12.72 8.18
C ARG A 79 -15.48 -11.58 8.09
N LEU A 80 -15.25 -10.91 9.20
CA LEU A 80 -14.37 -9.75 9.29
C LEU A 80 -13.17 -10.11 10.15
N MET A 81 -12.02 -9.66 9.74
CA MET A 81 -10.76 -9.87 10.42
C MET A 81 -9.92 -8.62 10.32
N GLY A 82 -9.19 -8.32 11.38
CA GLY A 82 -8.21 -7.26 11.44
C GLY A 82 -7.00 -7.69 12.24
N ARG A 83 -5.93 -6.92 12.13
CA ARG A 83 -4.74 -7.06 12.96
C ARG A 83 -4.46 -5.68 13.55
N LEU A 84 -4.62 -5.56 14.85
CA LEU A 84 -4.31 -4.31 15.54
C LEU A 84 -2.81 -4.24 15.81
N ASP A 85 -2.27 -3.03 15.75
CA ASP A 85 -0.85 -2.84 16.08
C ASP A 85 -0.61 -2.91 17.58
N LEU A 86 -1.45 -2.26 18.37
CA LEU A 86 -1.25 -2.14 19.81
C LEU A 86 -2.57 -1.99 20.55
N LEU A 87 -2.71 -2.74 21.66
CA LEU A 87 -3.76 -2.58 22.66
C LEU A 87 -3.10 -2.24 23.98
N ILE A 88 -3.50 -1.13 24.60
CA ILE A 88 -2.94 -0.70 25.87
C ILE A 88 -4.04 -0.31 26.86
N LYS A 89 -3.69 -0.33 28.16
CA LYS A 89 -4.50 0.27 29.21
C LYS A 89 -4.49 1.78 29.09
N ASP A 90 -5.65 2.40 29.26
CA ASP A 90 -5.80 3.85 29.29
C ASP A 90 -5.63 4.36 30.71
N LEU A 91 -4.44 4.83 31.07
CA LEU A 91 -4.17 5.36 32.40
C LEU A 91 -4.77 6.76 32.62
N GLU A 92 -5.27 7.43 31.57
CA GLU A 92 -5.98 8.72 31.70
C GLU A 92 -7.42 8.52 32.21
N ASP A 93 -7.97 7.32 32.05
CA ASP A 93 -9.33 6.98 32.48
C ASP A 93 -9.31 6.04 33.69
N GLU A 94 -9.00 6.61 34.86
CA GLU A 94 -8.92 5.86 36.10
C GLU A 94 -10.26 5.26 36.54
N VAL A 95 -11.38 5.73 35.99
CA VAL A 95 -12.74 5.36 36.46
C VAL A 95 -13.27 4.13 35.75
N ASN A 96 -12.99 3.98 34.45
CA ASN A 96 -13.66 2.98 33.61
C ASN A 96 -12.76 1.82 33.18
N ASP A 97 -11.48 1.75 33.66
CA ASP A 97 -10.52 0.73 33.23
C ASP A 97 -10.49 0.55 31.68
N SER A 98 -10.50 1.68 30.97
CA SER A 98 -10.64 1.68 29.53
C SER A 98 -9.37 1.19 28.81
N LEU A 99 -9.54 0.69 27.58
CA LEU A 99 -8.44 0.28 26.72
C LEU A 99 -8.35 1.19 25.50
N ILE A 100 -7.14 1.39 25.03
CA ILE A 100 -6.84 2.11 23.80
C ILE A 100 -6.45 1.10 22.72
N VAL A 101 -7.21 1.10 21.63
CA VAL A 101 -6.88 0.46 20.37
C VAL A 101 -6.08 1.46 19.56
N ALA A 102 -4.78 1.25 19.44
CA ALA A 102 -3.88 2.16 18.75
C ALA A 102 -3.35 1.55 17.45
N ASP A 103 -3.28 2.38 16.41
CA ASP A 103 -2.73 2.03 15.11
C ASP A 103 -1.58 2.99 14.78
N LEU A 104 -0.41 2.43 14.47
CA LEU A 104 0.81 3.17 14.22
C LEU A 104 0.87 3.68 12.78
N LYS A 105 1.03 4.98 12.63
CA LYS A 105 1.12 5.65 11.33
C LYS A 105 2.52 6.22 11.13
N THR A 106 3.20 5.76 10.07
CA THR A 106 4.52 6.26 9.65
C THR A 106 4.44 7.34 8.58
N GLY A 107 3.24 7.57 8.02
CA GLY A 107 2.99 8.58 6.99
C GLY A 107 3.01 10.01 7.53
N LYS A 108 2.73 10.97 6.62
CA LYS A 108 2.58 12.38 6.99
C LYS A 108 1.38 12.53 7.94
N PRO A 109 1.57 13.16 9.11
CA PRO A 109 0.47 13.42 10.03
C PRO A 109 -0.54 14.38 9.39
N PRO A 110 -1.83 14.27 9.70
CA PRO A 110 -2.82 15.23 9.26
C PRO A 110 -2.57 16.61 9.90
N GLU A 111 -3.03 17.66 9.24
CA GLU A 111 -2.86 19.03 9.76
C GLU A 111 -3.87 19.33 10.89
N GLU A 112 -5.07 18.85 10.79
CA GLU A 112 -6.14 19.08 11.77
C GLU A 112 -6.80 17.77 12.22
N GLU A 113 -7.42 17.03 11.30
CA GLU A 113 -8.20 15.83 11.59
C GLU A 113 -7.72 14.63 10.78
N LEU A 114 -7.98 13.44 11.30
CA LEU A 114 -7.71 12.19 10.57
C LEU A 114 -8.51 12.15 9.27
N SER A 115 -7.90 11.60 8.23
CA SER A 115 -8.66 11.29 7.01
C SER A 115 -9.79 10.30 7.32
N GLU A 116 -10.85 10.35 6.54
CA GLU A 116 -12.00 9.44 6.69
C GLU A 116 -11.56 7.96 6.67
N ASN A 117 -10.66 7.60 5.77
CA ASN A 117 -10.15 6.23 5.67
C ASN A 117 -9.45 5.78 6.95
N VAL A 118 -8.60 6.62 7.54
CA VAL A 118 -7.92 6.29 8.79
C VAL A 118 -8.90 6.23 9.96
N SER A 119 -9.83 7.18 10.07
CA SER A 119 -10.88 7.16 11.09
C SER A 119 -11.71 5.89 11.01
N ARG A 120 -12.11 5.47 9.80
CA ARG A 120 -12.86 4.24 9.57
C ARG A 120 -12.06 2.99 9.95
N GLN A 121 -10.78 2.94 9.62
CA GLN A 121 -9.91 1.83 10.04
C GLN A 121 -9.84 1.71 11.56
N LEU A 122 -9.66 2.81 12.27
CA LEU A 122 -9.61 2.83 13.73
C LEU A 122 -10.94 2.41 14.37
N LEU A 123 -12.06 2.91 13.85
CA LEU A 123 -13.40 2.49 14.30
C LEU A 123 -13.64 1.01 14.04
N PHE A 124 -13.15 0.48 12.91
CA PHE A 124 -13.25 -0.94 12.60
C PHE A 124 -12.49 -1.81 13.62
N TYR A 125 -11.27 -1.45 13.96
CA TYR A 125 -10.50 -2.18 14.98
C TYR A 125 -11.13 -2.07 16.37
N ARG A 126 -11.60 -0.89 16.77
CA ARG A 126 -12.37 -0.70 18.01
C ARG A 126 -13.59 -1.62 18.05
N ASP A 127 -14.34 -1.66 16.99
CA ASP A 127 -15.59 -2.43 16.93
C ASP A 127 -15.33 -3.94 16.90
N LEU A 128 -14.28 -4.40 16.22
CA LEU A 128 -13.83 -5.79 16.31
C LEU A 128 -13.39 -6.12 17.74
N MET A 129 -12.61 -5.23 18.36
CA MET A 129 -12.16 -5.43 19.74
C MET A 129 -13.33 -5.49 20.71
N LYS A 130 -14.38 -4.66 20.50
CA LYS A 130 -15.60 -4.64 21.33
C LYS A 130 -16.33 -5.98 21.32
N GLN A 131 -16.20 -6.77 20.26
CA GLN A 131 -16.77 -8.13 20.23
C GLN A 131 -15.93 -9.17 20.99
N ASN A 132 -14.70 -8.83 21.37
CA ASN A 132 -13.74 -9.73 22.02
C ASN A 132 -13.45 -9.37 23.48
N VAL A 133 -14.09 -8.32 24.00
CA VAL A 133 -13.99 -7.90 25.41
C VAL A 133 -15.39 -7.86 26.05
N PRO A 134 -15.47 -7.81 27.40
CA PRO A 134 -16.76 -7.61 28.08
C PRO A 134 -17.52 -6.37 27.57
N GLU A 135 -18.83 -6.41 27.64
CA GLU A 135 -19.69 -5.32 27.12
C GLU A 135 -19.43 -3.99 27.84
N GLU A 136 -19.09 -4.06 29.13
CA GLU A 136 -18.80 -2.91 29.96
C GLU A 136 -17.44 -2.27 29.66
N GLN A 137 -16.56 -3.01 29.00
CA GLN A 137 -15.19 -2.53 28.70
C GLN A 137 -15.26 -1.31 27.78
N ALA A 138 -14.81 -0.17 28.29
CA ALA A 138 -14.67 1.03 27.50
C ALA A 138 -13.46 0.92 26.54
N LEU A 139 -13.66 1.35 25.30
CA LEU A 139 -12.63 1.32 24.26
C LEU A 139 -12.50 2.68 23.59
N ARG A 140 -11.25 3.14 23.43
CA ARG A 140 -10.88 4.31 22.62
C ARG A 140 -10.12 3.87 21.40
N ALA A 141 -10.21 4.63 20.32
CA ALA A 141 -9.49 4.38 19.08
C ALA A 141 -8.55 5.55 18.79
N GLU A 142 -7.27 5.27 18.58
CA GLU A 142 -6.25 6.30 18.39
C GLU A 142 -5.33 5.95 17.21
N GLY A 143 -5.05 6.97 16.37
CA GLY A 143 -3.99 6.92 15.36
C GLY A 143 -2.73 7.59 15.90
N TRP A 144 -1.63 6.86 15.97
CA TRP A 144 -0.36 7.33 16.50
C TRP A 144 0.61 7.64 15.37
N TYR A 145 0.85 8.92 15.12
CA TYR A 145 1.79 9.36 14.09
C TYR A 145 3.20 9.48 14.68
N SER A 146 4.02 8.49 14.40
CA SER A 146 5.34 8.35 14.97
C SER A 146 6.33 9.44 14.55
N SER A 147 6.17 10.01 13.34
CA SER A 147 7.08 11.02 12.79
C SER A 147 7.09 12.33 13.58
N ASN A 148 5.95 12.73 14.13
CA ASN A 148 5.79 13.96 14.93
C ASN A 148 5.32 13.70 16.36
N LYS A 149 5.18 12.44 16.76
CA LYS A 149 4.72 11.98 18.10
C LYS A 149 3.31 12.48 18.44
N SER A 150 2.45 12.65 17.45
CA SER A 150 1.08 13.11 17.66
C SER A 150 0.13 11.94 17.77
N VAL A 151 -0.87 12.09 18.64
CA VAL A 151 -1.96 11.15 18.84
C VAL A 151 -3.25 11.81 18.43
N TYR A 152 -4.00 11.15 17.54
CA TYR A 152 -5.30 11.58 17.09
C TYR A 152 -6.35 10.57 17.51
N ARG A 153 -7.40 11.05 18.16
CA ARG A 153 -8.55 10.22 18.56
C ARG A 153 -9.63 10.26 17.50
N THR A 154 -10.32 9.15 17.35
CA THR A 154 -11.53 9.10 16.54
C THR A 154 -12.68 8.56 17.36
N GLU A 155 -13.84 9.18 17.17
CA GLU A 155 -15.10 8.77 17.78
C GLU A 155 -16.16 8.65 16.68
N GLY A 156 -17.15 7.82 16.91
CA GLY A 156 -18.22 7.63 15.94
C GLY A 156 -19.05 6.38 16.22
N PRO A 157 -20.15 6.22 15.47
CA PRO A 157 -20.98 5.02 15.58
C PRO A 157 -20.20 3.76 15.16
N THR A 158 -20.80 2.60 15.45
CA THR A 158 -20.25 1.32 14.94
C THR A 158 -20.35 1.27 13.42
N ILE A 159 -19.29 0.74 12.79
CA ILE A 159 -19.20 0.55 11.33
C ILE A 159 -19.25 -0.93 10.92
N LEU A 160 -19.47 -1.85 11.86
CA LEU A 160 -19.47 -3.30 11.56
C LEU A 160 -20.50 -3.72 10.52
N GLU A 161 -21.71 -3.17 10.56
CA GLU A 161 -22.74 -3.49 9.57
C GLU A 161 -22.32 -3.04 8.17
N GLU A 162 -21.67 -1.91 8.07
CA GLU A 162 -21.16 -1.41 6.82
C GLU A 162 -20.01 -2.28 6.31
N ALA A 163 -19.10 -2.68 7.19
CA ALA A 163 -18.02 -3.58 6.87
C ALA A 163 -18.54 -4.95 6.41
N ILE A 164 -19.59 -5.48 7.04
CA ILE A 164 -20.25 -6.73 6.60
C ILE A 164 -20.87 -6.55 5.20
N ARG A 165 -21.55 -5.45 4.94
CA ARG A 165 -22.09 -5.16 3.60
C ARG A 165 -20.99 -5.08 2.55
N ALA A 166 -19.88 -4.40 2.85
CA ALA A 166 -18.73 -4.33 1.96
C ALA A 166 -18.16 -5.73 1.69
N TRP A 167 -18.01 -6.55 2.72
CA TRP A 167 -17.57 -7.94 2.57
C TRP A 167 -18.54 -8.76 1.68
N GLU A 168 -19.85 -8.56 1.83
CA GLU A 168 -20.85 -9.24 1.00
C GLU A 168 -20.77 -8.82 -0.47
N MET A 169 -20.45 -7.57 -0.73
CA MET A 169 -20.21 -7.07 -2.10
C MET A 169 -18.91 -7.60 -2.71
N MET A 170 -17.94 -7.98 -1.87
CA MET A 170 -16.67 -8.57 -2.32
C MET A 170 -16.73 -10.08 -2.53
N LYS A 171 -17.88 -10.73 -2.32
CA LYS A 171 -18.01 -12.18 -2.61
C LYS A 171 -17.63 -12.44 -4.04
N LEU A 172 -16.83 -13.50 -4.22
CA LEU A 172 -16.45 -13.98 -5.54
C LEU A 172 -17.71 -14.24 -6.36
N THR A 173 -17.82 -13.56 -7.48
CA THR A 173 -18.80 -13.83 -8.51
C THR A 173 -18.27 -14.94 -9.40
N GLU A 174 -19.14 -15.53 -10.26
CA GLU A 174 -18.72 -16.56 -11.24
C GLU A 174 -17.66 -16.01 -12.22
N THR A 175 -17.55 -14.70 -12.33
CA THR A 175 -16.53 -14.00 -13.12
C THR A 175 -15.63 -13.18 -12.18
N PRO A 176 -14.48 -13.74 -11.74
CA PRO A 176 -13.61 -13.12 -10.71
C PRO A 176 -12.89 -11.86 -11.13
N PHE A 177 -13.15 -11.31 -12.33
CA PHE A 177 -12.40 -10.19 -12.89
C PHE A 177 -13.17 -8.87 -12.95
N HIS A 178 -14.34 -8.78 -12.31
CA HIS A 178 -15.04 -7.51 -12.19
C HIS A 178 -14.40 -6.65 -11.10
N ALA A 179 -13.55 -5.73 -11.53
CA ALA A 179 -13.05 -4.66 -10.70
C ALA A 179 -13.83 -3.37 -10.99
N THR A 180 -13.90 -2.48 -10.03
CA THR A 180 -14.39 -1.11 -10.22
C THR A 180 -13.19 -0.18 -10.35
N PRO A 181 -12.70 0.09 -11.57
CA PRO A 181 -11.52 0.89 -11.77
C PRO A 181 -11.77 2.35 -11.40
N SER A 182 -10.82 2.95 -10.69
CA SER A 182 -10.79 4.37 -10.39
C SER A 182 -9.35 4.87 -10.44
N GLU A 183 -9.14 6.16 -10.65
CA GLU A 183 -7.80 6.73 -10.63
C GLU A 183 -7.14 6.57 -9.28
N GLU A 184 -7.89 6.76 -8.20
CA GLU A 184 -7.38 6.66 -6.84
C GLU A 184 -6.98 5.22 -6.50
N SER A 185 -7.90 4.26 -6.64
CA SER A 185 -7.65 2.87 -6.25
C SER A 185 -6.64 2.17 -7.14
N CYS A 186 -6.64 2.47 -8.46
CA CYS A 186 -5.78 1.81 -9.42
C CYS A 186 -4.36 2.39 -9.47
N SER A 187 -4.13 3.60 -8.95
CA SER A 187 -2.80 4.22 -8.95
C SER A 187 -1.75 3.36 -8.23
N PHE A 188 -2.15 2.68 -7.16
CA PHE A 188 -1.28 1.83 -6.33
C PHE A 188 -1.58 0.34 -6.46
N CYS A 189 -2.46 -0.05 -7.40
CA CYS A 189 -2.85 -1.45 -7.56
C CYS A 189 -1.74 -2.24 -8.25
N GLU A 190 -1.21 -3.26 -7.58
CA GLU A 190 -0.17 -4.15 -8.11
C GLU A 190 -0.63 -4.93 -9.35
N TRP A 191 -1.93 -5.18 -9.48
CA TRP A 191 -2.53 -5.92 -10.58
C TRP A 191 -2.93 -5.05 -11.76
N LYS A 192 -2.77 -3.72 -11.67
CA LYS A 192 -3.22 -2.76 -12.70
C LYS A 192 -2.74 -3.14 -14.10
N ALA A 193 -1.48 -3.54 -14.24
CA ALA A 193 -0.89 -3.91 -15.52
C ALA A 193 -1.68 -4.99 -16.27
N TRP A 194 -2.30 -5.92 -15.55
CA TRP A 194 -3.01 -7.07 -16.09
C TRP A 194 -4.53 -7.01 -15.90
N CYS A 195 -5.08 -5.93 -15.32
CA CYS A 195 -6.49 -5.82 -14.99
C CYS A 195 -7.34 -5.52 -16.23
N PRO A 196 -8.22 -6.43 -16.68
CA PRO A 196 -9.07 -6.19 -17.85
C PRO A 196 -10.00 -4.99 -17.67
N SER A 197 -10.59 -4.85 -16.48
CA SER A 197 -11.49 -3.75 -16.15
C SER A 197 -10.79 -2.38 -16.23
N TRP A 198 -9.53 -2.29 -15.78
CA TRP A 198 -8.71 -1.08 -15.92
C TRP A 198 -8.50 -0.70 -17.39
N TRP A 199 -8.07 -1.66 -18.20
CA TRP A 199 -7.79 -1.40 -19.61
C TRP A 199 -9.04 -1.05 -20.39
N LYS A 200 -10.15 -1.71 -20.07
CA LYS A 200 -11.45 -1.41 -20.67
C LYS A 200 -11.90 0.01 -20.34
N ALA A 201 -11.92 0.38 -19.06
CA ALA A 201 -12.31 1.73 -18.62
C ALA A 201 -11.40 2.82 -19.23
N LYS A 202 -10.08 2.53 -19.34
CA LYS A 202 -9.14 3.42 -20.03
C LYS A 202 -9.44 3.54 -21.52
N TYR A 203 -9.76 2.44 -22.20
CA TYR A 203 -10.12 2.44 -23.61
C TYR A 203 -11.43 3.17 -23.87
N ASP A 204 -12.43 2.98 -23.04
CA ASP A 204 -13.74 3.61 -23.14
C ASP A 204 -13.72 5.10 -22.73
N GLY A 205 -12.60 5.60 -22.23
CA GLY A 205 -12.45 7.00 -21.81
C GLY A 205 -13.13 7.33 -20.48
N GLU A 206 -13.47 6.33 -19.68
CA GLU A 206 -14.09 6.50 -18.37
C GLU A 206 -13.08 6.98 -17.32
N LEU A 207 -11.79 6.71 -17.55
CA LEU A 207 -10.69 7.18 -16.72
C LEU A 207 -10.02 8.38 -17.38
N SER A 208 -9.69 9.39 -16.60
CA SER A 208 -8.99 10.57 -17.09
C SER A 208 -7.62 10.18 -17.67
N HIS A 209 -7.29 10.74 -18.80
CA HIS A 209 -5.96 10.61 -19.42
C HIS A 209 -5.08 11.83 -19.12
N GLU A 210 -5.53 12.68 -18.23
CA GLU A 210 -4.90 13.94 -17.93
C GLU A 210 -3.80 13.76 -16.90
N GLY A 211 -2.61 13.52 -17.38
CA GLY A 211 -1.42 13.46 -16.55
C GLY A 211 -0.16 13.45 -17.40
N MET A 212 0.94 13.84 -16.78
CA MET A 212 2.26 13.78 -17.40
C MET A 212 2.72 12.34 -17.61
N PHE A 213 2.16 11.41 -16.84
CA PHE A 213 2.53 10.00 -16.84
C PHE A 213 1.40 9.14 -17.39
N ARG A 214 1.77 8.15 -18.20
CA ARG A 214 0.85 7.19 -18.80
C ARG A 214 1.36 5.77 -18.66
N ASP A 215 0.41 4.84 -18.65
CA ASP A 215 0.68 3.40 -18.71
C ASP A 215 0.28 2.88 -20.08
N GLU A 216 1.11 2.04 -20.67
CA GLU A 216 0.86 1.50 -22.02
C GLU A 216 1.24 0.01 -22.07
N VAL A 217 0.49 -0.78 -22.81
CA VAL A 217 0.95 -2.08 -23.28
C VAL A 217 1.46 -1.91 -24.69
N VAL A 218 2.64 -2.42 -24.94
CA VAL A 218 3.36 -2.16 -26.20
C VAL A 218 4.04 -3.42 -26.71
N ARG A 219 4.37 -3.37 -27.99
CA ARG A 219 5.34 -4.26 -28.63
C ARG A 219 6.59 -3.47 -28.93
N MET A 220 7.76 -3.99 -28.59
CA MET A 220 9.00 -3.36 -28.95
C MET A 220 9.31 -3.60 -30.43
N VAL A 221 9.54 -2.52 -31.16
CA VAL A 221 9.87 -2.56 -32.60
C VAL A 221 11.40 -2.50 -32.80
N ARG A 222 12.06 -1.67 -32.01
CA ARG A 222 13.51 -1.46 -32.06
C ARG A 222 14.01 -0.96 -30.73
N PHE A 223 15.19 -1.40 -30.36
CA PHE A 223 15.91 -0.92 -29.20
C PHE A 223 17.40 -0.74 -29.52
N ASP A 224 17.95 0.38 -29.14
CA ASP A 224 19.38 0.69 -29.18
C ASP A 224 19.94 0.63 -27.76
N GLN A 225 20.76 -0.39 -27.51
CA GLN A 225 21.32 -0.66 -26.18
C GLN A 225 22.30 0.42 -25.70
N GLU A 226 22.97 1.13 -26.62
CA GLU A 226 23.97 2.15 -26.27
C GLU A 226 23.31 3.45 -25.85
N SER A 227 22.39 3.96 -26.67
CA SER A 227 21.70 5.24 -26.44
C SER A 227 20.50 5.13 -25.50
N GLY A 228 19.95 3.92 -25.31
CA GLY A 228 18.70 3.69 -24.60
C GLY A 228 17.46 4.15 -25.40
N ALA A 229 17.62 4.42 -26.70
CA ALA A 229 16.50 4.79 -27.54
C ALA A 229 15.69 3.55 -27.94
N ALA A 230 14.38 3.60 -27.74
CA ALA A 230 13.47 2.54 -28.11
C ALA A 230 12.32 3.07 -28.98
N LEU A 231 11.86 2.22 -29.89
CA LEU A 231 10.65 2.43 -30.66
C LEU A 231 9.62 1.39 -30.27
N PHE A 232 8.47 1.83 -29.81
CA PHE A 232 7.38 0.98 -29.39
C PHE A 232 6.18 1.15 -30.30
N GLU A 233 5.45 0.06 -30.50
CA GLU A 233 4.12 0.04 -31.11
C GLU A 233 3.09 -0.17 -30.02
N ARG A 234 2.10 0.73 -29.94
CA ARG A 234 1.07 0.68 -28.92
C ARG A 234 0.10 -0.46 -29.21
N THR A 235 -0.23 -1.21 -28.18
CA THR A 235 -1.29 -2.22 -28.19
C THR A 235 -2.18 -1.96 -26.99
N THR A 236 -3.49 -2.13 -27.14
CA THR A 236 -4.43 -1.86 -26.04
C THR A 236 -5.19 -3.13 -25.72
N PRO A 237 -5.15 -3.63 -24.47
CA PRO A 237 -6.03 -4.70 -24.04
C PRO A 237 -7.47 -4.20 -24.00
N ILE A 238 -8.39 -4.83 -24.72
CA ILE A 238 -9.78 -4.35 -24.85
C ILE A 238 -10.84 -5.38 -24.42
N GLY A 239 -10.48 -6.62 -24.26
CA GLY A 239 -11.44 -7.68 -23.94
C GLY A 239 -11.29 -8.18 -22.51
N ASP A 240 -12.32 -8.84 -22.02
CA ASP A 240 -12.32 -9.50 -20.71
C ASP A 240 -11.24 -10.60 -20.63
N GLU A 241 -10.86 -11.16 -21.78
CA GLU A 241 -9.79 -12.16 -21.91
C GLU A 241 -8.44 -11.54 -22.26
N GLY A 242 -8.32 -10.20 -22.26
CA GLY A 242 -7.06 -9.50 -22.56
C GLY A 242 -6.73 -9.48 -24.04
N GLU A 243 -7.75 -9.52 -24.91
CA GLU A 243 -7.56 -9.33 -26.36
C GLU A 243 -6.86 -8.02 -26.62
N LEU A 244 -5.83 -8.07 -27.46
CA LEU A 244 -5.04 -6.90 -27.82
C LEU A 244 -5.54 -6.29 -29.14
N ARG A 245 -5.84 -5.01 -29.10
CA ARG A 245 -6.03 -4.23 -30.31
C ARG A 245 -4.75 -3.49 -30.64
N GLY A 246 -4.12 -3.86 -31.74
CA GLY A 246 -3.00 -3.10 -32.29
C GLY A 246 -3.47 -1.71 -32.72
N SER A 247 -2.64 -0.72 -32.48
CA SER A 247 -2.80 0.61 -33.08
C SER A 247 -1.58 0.86 -33.95
N ASP A 248 -1.76 1.48 -35.12
CA ASP A 248 -0.66 1.92 -35.99
C ASP A 248 0.21 3.03 -35.34
N HIS A 249 -0.08 3.36 -34.09
CA HIS A 249 0.65 4.38 -33.37
C HIS A 249 1.95 3.84 -32.80
N ARG A 250 3.05 4.31 -33.37
CA ARG A 250 4.39 4.11 -32.87
C ARG A 250 4.87 5.37 -32.14
N PHE A 251 5.60 5.18 -31.06
CA PHE A 251 6.24 6.27 -30.34
C PHE A 251 7.67 5.91 -29.96
N GLY A 252 8.54 6.92 -30.00
CA GLY A 252 9.90 6.80 -29.51
C GLY A 252 9.95 7.06 -28.01
N ALA A 253 10.77 6.32 -27.29
CA ALA A 253 11.07 6.55 -25.90
C ALA A 253 12.58 6.56 -25.65
N LEU A 254 13.02 7.37 -24.70
CA LEU A 254 14.37 7.37 -24.18
C LEU A 254 14.36 6.75 -22.77
N LEU A 255 15.01 5.61 -22.64
CA LEU A 255 15.17 4.88 -21.40
C LEU A 255 16.45 5.28 -20.69
N LYS A 256 16.39 5.48 -19.39
CA LYS A 256 17.54 5.82 -18.55
C LYS A 256 17.44 5.11 -17.19
N GLY A 257 18.56 5.00 -16.49
CA GLY A 257 18.60 4.44 -15.15
C GLY A 257 17.99 3.03 -15.10
N THR A 258 17.13 2.78 -14.12
CA THR A 258 16.54 1.44 -13.86
C THR A 258 15.75 0.89 -15.05
N SER A 259 15.04 1.74 -15.81
CA SER A 259 14.29 1.30 -16.99
C SER A 259 15.23 0.75 -18.06
N LEU A 260 16.38 1.39 -18.28
CA LEU A 260 17.38 0.92 -19.23
C LEU A 260 18.04 -0.37 -18.75
N GLU A 261 18.33 -0.47 -17.47
CA GLU A 261 18.91 -1.68 -16.87
C GLU A 261 17.98 -2.87 -16.99
N LYS A 262 16.68 -2.67 -16.67
CA LYS A 262 15.65 -3.73 -16.77
C LYS A 262 15.53 -4.28 -18.20
N ILE A 263 15.41 -3.42 -19.20
CA ILE A 263 15.26 -3.89 -20.59
C ILE A 263 16.51 -4.60 -21.11
N ARG A 264 17.68 -4.24 -20.61
CA ARG A 264 18.94 -4.93 -20.92
C ARG A 264 19.05 -6.32 -20.29
N GLN A 265 18.35 -6.56 -19.19
CA GLN A 265 18.33 -7.82 -18.46
C GLN A 265 17.28 -8.80 -19.01
N MET A 266 16.29 -8.30 -19.77
CA MET A 266 15.28 -9.15 -20.40
C MET A 266 15.88 -10.05 -21.45
N ASP A 267 15.39 -11.29 -21.52
CA ASP A 267 15.77 -12.21 -22.57
C ASP A 267 15.04 -11.89 -23.90
N GLN A 268 15.45 -12.57 -24.97
CA GLN A 268 14.88 -12.30 -26.30
C GLN A 268 13.41 -12.67 -26.39
N VAL A 269 12.95 -13.66 -25.66
CA VAL A 269 11.54 -14.10 -25.66
C VAL A 269 10.66 -13.03 -25.02
N GLU A 270 11.12 -12.42 -23.93
CA GLU A 270 10.45 -11.31 -23.26
C GLU A 270 10.40 -10.07 -24.14
N LEU A 271 11.50 -9.77 -24.82
CA LEU A 271 11.62 -8.60 -25.71
C LEU A 271 10.78 -8.72 -26.98
N ASP A 272 10.61 -9.93 -27.51
CA ASP A 272 9.77 -10.22 -28.67
C ASP A 272 8.26 -10.28 -28.32
N GLY A 273 7.95 -10.38 -27.02
CA GLY A 273 6.60 -10.39 -26.46
C GLY A 273 5.99 -8.98 -26.32
N TYR A 274 4.92 -8.93 -25.57
CA TYR A 274 4.32 -7.66 -25.16
C TYR A 274 4.93 -7.20 -23.84
N LEU A 275 5.07 -5.89 -23.70
CA LEU A 275 5.60 -5.25 -22.50
C LEU A 275 4.56 -4.29 -21.92
N PHE A 276 4.41 -4.29 -20.61
CA PHE A 276 3.78 -3.21 -19.89
C PHE A 276 4.82 -2.14 -19.59
N LEU A 277 4.52 -0.92 -19.94
CA LEU A 277 5.30 0.27 -19.61
C LEU A 277 4.47 1.11 -18.66
N GLY A 278 4.90 1.22 -17.40
CA GLY A 278 4.23 2.01 -16.37
C GLY A 278 4.92 3.36 -16.16
N SER A 279 4.10 4.37 -15.88
CA SER A 279 4.56 5.73 -15.58
C SER A 279 5.48 6.33 -16.65
N ILE A 280 5.10 6.20 -17.92
CA ILE A 280 5.83 6.83 -19.03
C ILE A 280 5.58 8.34 -18.98
N MET A 281 6.63 9.14 -18.91
CA MET A 281 6.52 10.59 -19.03
C MET A 281 6.39 10.96 -20.50
N ILE A 282 5.24 11.52 -20.88
CA ILE A 282 4.96 11.92 -22.26
C ILE A 282 5.56 13.30 -22.53
N GLY A 283 6.50 13.37 -23.45
CA GLY A 283 7.03 14.64 -23.97
C GLY A 283 6.39 15.01 -25.31
N SER A 284 6.69 16.22 -25.80
CA SER A 284 6.16 16.72 -27.06
C SER A 284 6.59 15.90 -28.30
N LYS A 285 7.74 15.25 -28.26
CA LYS A 285 8.30 14.48 -29.38
C LYS A 285 8.69 13.07 -29.00
N THR A 286 9.13 12.85 -27.78
CA THR A 286 9.68 11.57 -27.32
C THR A 286 9.26 11.34 -25.89
N ALA A 287 8.81 10.14 -25.60
CA ALA A 287 8.54 9.71 -24.24
C ALA A 287 9.85 9.50 -23.46
N ARG A 288 9.79 9.59 -22.14
CA ARG A 288 10.94 9.35 -21.26
C ARG A 288 10.57 8.33 -20.20
N MET A 289 11.50 7.46 -19.92
CA MET A 289 11.40 6.45 -18.88
C MET A 289 12.69 6.49 -18.06
N GLY A 290 12.55 6.42 -16.75
CA GLY A 290 13.67 6.52 -15.81
C GLY A 290 13.48 5.63 -14.60
N ASP A 291 14.06 6.01 -13.48
CA ASP A 291 13.96 5.26 -12.23
C ASP A 291 12.54 5.17 -11.67
N TRP A 292 11.67 6.09 -12.07
CA TRP A 292 10.24 6.14 -11.69
C TRP A 292 9.35 5.25 -12.56
N SER A 293 9.86 4.72 -13.70
CA SER A 293 9.06 3.98 -14.68
C SER A 293 9.22 2.48 -14.48
N GLU A 294 8.19 1.74 -14.90
CA GLU A 294 8.17 0.28 -14.86
C GLU A 294 8.25 -0.29 -16.26
N ILE A 295 8.95 -1.42 -16.40
CA ILE A 295 8.93 -2.25 -17.60
C ILE A 295 8.77 -3.68 -17.14
N LEU A 296 7.71 -4.35 -17.61
CA LEU A 296 7.39 -5.72 -17.25
C LEU A 296 7.00 -6.51 -18.50
N PRO A 297 7.37 -7.79 -18.62
CA PRO A 297 6.73 -8.68 -19.58
C PRO A 297 5.22 -8.70 -19.34
N TRP A 298 4.43 -8.68 -20.40
CA TRP A 298 2.98 -8.62 -20.29
C TRP A 298 2.32 -9.77 -21.06
N SER A 299 1.35 -10.40 -20.41
CA SER A 299 0.44 -11.38 -21.00
C SER A 299 -0.93 -11.29 -20.32
N PRO A 300 -2.03 -11.64 -21.01
CA PRO A 300 -3.33 -11.72 -20.38
C PRO A 300 -3.34 -12.72 -19.21
N LEU A 301 -3.94 -12.35 -18.07
CA LEU A 301 -4.01 -13.22 -16.89
C LEU A 301 -4.68 -14.56 -17.16
N LEU A 302 -5.71 -14.59 -18.02
CA LEU A 302 -6.47 -15.80 -18.31
C LEU A 302 -5.69 -16.85 -19.12
N GLN A 303 -4.62 -16.48 -19.81
CA GLN A 303 -3.77 -17.44 -20.52
C GLN A 303 -2.84 -18.21 -19.57
N SER A 304 -2.50 -17.64 -18.43
CA SER A 304 -1.63 -18.28 -17.43
C SER A 304 -2.33 -19.35 -16.61
N VAL A 305 -3.66 -19.40 -16.60
CA VAL A 305 -4.45 -20.37 -15.84
C VAL A 305 -4.80 -21.62 -16.66
N ARG A 306 -4.60 -21.57 -17.99
CA ARG A 306 -4.93 -22.70 -18.89
C ARG A 306 -3.70 -23.57 -19.28
N ASN A 307 -2.51 -23.23 -18.82
CA ASN A 307 -1.29 -24.04 -18.95
C ASN A 307 -0.87 -24.57 -17.57
#